data_9025a85d5e638f8485b52c04044492d1
#
_entry.id   9025a85d5e638f8485b52c04044492d1
#
_cell.length_a   1.000
_cell.length_b   1.000
_cell.length_c   1.000
_cell.angle_alpha   90.00
_cell.angle_beta   90.00
_cell.angle_gamma   90.00
#
_symmetry.space_group_name_H-M   'P 1'
#
loop_
_entity.id
_entity.type
_entity.pdbx_description
1 polymer ?
#
loop_
_entity_poly.entity_id
_entity_poly.type
_entity_poly.pdbx_seq_one_letter_code
_entity_poly.pdbx_strand_id
1 'polypeptide(L)'
;MKTKVDREILRKNFWLVVGPVLFVLLGIFCIILPDRPIDYASLQTKEVTVEAIKYHYVRNGADYHDIRTTDGERYVTTGDYRREQLEELLTKGTVITIKWYESDFGRLCAEEVYVDGDKVAVYNEYNNLSVKNNMRLIVGFFAIALGLVGLYFVRLILVSLTEQKAKNTKLLGKRKKARNRNY
;
A
#
# COMPACT_ATOMS: atom_id res chain seq x y z
N MET A 1 -35.39 -16.65 21.80
CA MET A 1 -35.94 -16.17 20.52
C MET A 1 -35.10 -15.09 19.80
N LYS A 2 -34.38 -14.20 20.50
CA LYS A 2 -33.50 -13.19 19.89
C LYS A 2 -32.42 -13.78 18.97
N THR A 3 -31.74 -14.82 19.38
CA THR A 3 -30.60 -15.43 18.68
C THR A 3 -30.90 -16.05 17.29
N LYS A 4 -32.14 -16.49 17.03
CA LYS A 4 -32.53 -17.10 15.74
C LYS A 4 -32.80 -16.05 14.65
N VAL A 5 -33.38 -14.91 15.05
CA VAL A 5 -33.65 -13.78 14.16
C VAL A 5 -32.34 -13.11 13.74
N ASP A 6 -31.40 -12.95 14.70
CA ASP A 6 -30.12 -12.33 14.43
C ASP A 6 -29.26 -13.14 13.44
N ARG A 7 -29.29 -14.48 13.55
CA ARG A 7 -28.58 -15.36 12.61
C ARG A 7 -29.11 -15.29 11.18
N GLU A 8 -30.41 -15.17 10.99
CA GLU A 8 -31.02 -15.09 9.65
C GLU A 8 -30.70 -13.74 8.97
N ILE A 9 -30.73 -12.64 9.74
CA ILE A 9 -30.35 -11.31 9.25
C ILE A 9 -28.88 -11.28 8.88
N LEU A 10 -28.01 -11.82 9.73
CA LEU A 10 -26.57 -11.93 9.48
C LEU A 10 -26.28 -12.74 8.21
N ARG A 11 -26.95 -13.86 8.01
CA ARG A 11 -26.75 -14.70 6.83
C ARG A 11 -27.16 -14.02 5.53
N LYS A 12 -28.27 -13.24 5.54
CA LYS A 12 -28.71 -12.48 4.36
C LYS A 12 -27.81 -11.29 4.04
N ASN A 13 -27.15 -10.73 5.06
CA ASN A 13 -26.29 -9.55 4.93
C ASN A 13 -24.81 -9.90 5.18
N PHE A 14 -24.42 -11.15 4.94
CA PHE A 14 -23.07 -11.66 5.19
C PHE A 14 -21.98 -10.78 4.57
N TRP A 15 -22.18 -10.37 3.32
CA TRP A 15 -21.22 -9.54 2.59
C TRP A 15 -21.03 -8.13 3.19
N LEU A 16 -22.06 -7.58 3.85
CA LEU A 16 -21.94 -6.30 4.55
C LEU A 16 -20.97 -6.38 5.75
N VAL A 17 -20.84 -7.55 6.36
CA VAL A 17 -19.93 -7.77 7.49
C VAL A 17 -18.55 -8.14 7.00
N VAL A 18 -18.46 -8.99 5.98
CA VAL A 18 -17.18 -9.52 5.46
C VAL A 18 -16.31 -8.41 4.88
N GLY A 19 -16.88 -7.46 4.15
CA GLY A 19 -16.13 -6.36 3.56
C GLY A 19 -15.30 -5.57 4.60
N PRO A 20 -15.93 -4.96 5.61
CA PRO A 20 -15.22 -4.24 6.66
C PRO A 20 -14.20 -5.08 7.43
N VAL A 21 -14.51 -6.36 7.71
CA VAL A 21 -13.56 -7.28 8.37
C VAL A 21 -12.32 -7.52 7.51
N LEU A 22 -12.50 -7.71 6.20
CA LEU A 22 -11.38 -7.86 5.28
C LEU A 22 -10.49 -6.61 5.24
N PHE A 23 -11.08 -5.40 5.30
CA PHE A 23 -10.30 -4.17 5.37
C PHE A 23 -9.47 -4.07 6.64
N VAL A 24 -10.02 -4.46 7.80
CA VAL A 24 -9.25 -4.51 9.06
C VAL A 24 -8.11 -5.52 8.95
N LEU A 25 -8.38 -6.72 8.45
CA LEU A 25 -7.35 -7.75 8.28
C LEU A 25 -6.25 -7.33 7.30
N LEU A 26 -6.63 -6.70 6.18
CA LEU A 26 -5.68 -6.16 5.21
C LEU A 26 -4.80 -5.08 5.83
N GLY A 27 -5.39 -4.18 6.61
CA GLY A 27 -4.65 -3.13 7.30
C GLY A 27 -3.66 -3.70 8.33
N ILE A 28 -4.07 -4.69 9.12
CA ILE A 28 -3.20 -5.41 10.05
C ILE A 28 -2.06 -6.10 9.29
N PHE A 29 -2.39 -6.78 8.19
CA PHE A 29 -1.41 -7.46 7.34
C PHE A 29 -0.37 -6.48 6.78
N CYS A 30 -0.82 -5.31 6.28
CA CYS A 30 0.09 -4.24 5.83
C CYS A 30 1.03 -3.75 6.95
N ILE A 31 0.59 -3.71 8.20
CA ILE A 31 1.42 -3.24 9.32
C ILE A 31 2.43 -4.31 9.78
N ILE A 32 2.00 -5.57 9.83
CA ILE A 32 2.81 -6.66 10.41
C ILE A 32 3.87 -7.19 9.44
N LEU A 33 3.61 -7.15 8.12
CA LEU A 33 4.60 -7.63 7.16
C LEU A 33 5.79 -6.66 7.12
N PRO A 34 6.97 -7.06 7.59
CA PRO A 34 8.15 -6.22 7.45
C PRO A 34 8.53 -6.11 5.97
N ASP A 35 8.78 -4.89 5.49
CA ASP A 35 9.56 -4.73 4.26
C ASP A 35 10.94 -5.31 4.54
N ARG A 36 11.35 -6.26 3.73
CA ARG A 36 12.72 -6.73 3.79
C ARG A 36 13.60 -5.63 3.20
N PRO A 37 14.62 -5.17 3.92
CA PRO A 37 15.62 -4.30 3.32
C PRO A 37 16.22 -5.07 2.13
N ILE A 38 16.56 -4.34 1.08
CA ILE A 38 17.31 -4.92 -0.02
C ILE A 38 18.65 -5.30 0.57
N ASP A 39 18.94 -6.59 0.52
CA ASP A 39 20.24 -7.08 0.98
C ASP A 39 21.34 -6.49 0.06
N TYR A 40 22.24 -5.71 0.65
CA TYR A 40 23.36 -5.14 -0.08
C TYR A 40 24.18 -6.20 -0.84
N ALA A 41 24.29 -7.40 -0.29
CA ALA A 41 24.94 -8.52 -0.94
C ALA A 41 24.20 -9.04 -2.18
N SER A 42 22.91 -8.72 -2.33
CA SER A 42 22.10 -9.10 -3.50
C SER A 42 22.21 -8.11 -4.66
N LEU A 43 22.85 -6.95 -4.48
CA LEU A 43 23.02 -5.97 -5.53
C LEU A 43 23.90 -6.51 -6.64
N GLN A 44 23.41 -6.38 -7.86
CA GLN A 44 24.19 -6.70 -9.06
C GLN A 44 25.11 -5.52 -9.40
N THR A 45 26.30 -5.82 -9.92
CA THR A 45 27.26 -4.80 -10.35
C THR A 45 27.40 -4.87 -11.87
N LYS A 46 27.32 -3.71 -12.52
CA LYS A 46 27.47 -3.59 -13.98
C LYS A 46 28.20 -2.31 -14.33
N GLU A 47 29.11 -2.39 -15.29
CA GLU A 47 29.72 -1.23 -15.94
C GLU A 47 28.86 -0.84 -17.15
N VAL A 48 28.53 0.43 -17.25
CA VAL A 48 27.66 0.97 -18.30
C VAL A 48 28.15 2.33 -18.77
N THR A 49 27.83 2.70 -20.03
CA THR A 49 28.12 4.02 -20.56
C THR A 49 26.86 4.87 -20.55
N VAL A 50 26.94 6.06 -20.01
CA VAL A 50 25.83 7.01 -19.94
C VAL A 50 25.51 7.55 -21.34
N GLU A 51 24.25 7.42 -21.76
CA GLU A 51 23.70 8.09 -22.95
C GLU A 51 23.09 9.45 -22.58
N ALA A 52 22.30 9.46 -21.50
CA ALA A 52 21.64 10.65 -21.00
C ALA A 52 21.28 10.50 -19.51
N ILE A 53 21.23 11.63 -18.81
CA ILE A 53 20.70 11.74 -17.45
C ILE A 53 19.56 12.72 -17.43
N LYS A 54 18.52 12.44 -16.65
CA LYS A 54 17.36 13.31 -16.48
C LYS A 54 16.91 13.34 -15.04
N TYR A 55 16.85 14.54 -14.45
CA TYR A 55 16.31 14.74 -13.12
C TYR A 55 14.78 14.75 -13.13
N HIS A 56 14.19 14.14 -12.12
CA HIS A 56 12.76 14.11 -11.86
C HIS A 56 12.46 14.65 -10.47
N TYR A 57 11.80 15.80 -10.43
CA TYR A 57 11.27 16.37 -9.20
C TYR A 57 9.93 15.66 -8.83
N VAL A 58 9.81 15.20 -7.61
CA VAL A 58 8.60 14.56 -7.09
C VAL A 58 8.03 15.36 -5.92
N ARG A 59 6.90 16.03 -6.13
CA ARG A 59 6.29 16.96 -5.18
C ARG A 59 6.09 16.42 -3.75
N ASN A 60 5.82 15.12 -3.60
CA ASN A 60 5.56 14.45 -2.32
C ASN A 60 6.37 13.16 -2.17
N GLY A 61 7.55 13.09 -2.73
CA GLY A 61 8.42 11.92 -2.68
C GLY A 61 9.88 12.31 -2.78
N ALA A 62 10.75 11.32 -2.84
CA ALA A 62 12.16 11.54 -3.10
C ALA A 62 12.38 11.86 -4.59
N ASP A 63 13.15 12.92 -4.86
CA ASP A 63 13.60 13.21 -6.19
C ASP A 63 14.58 12.12 -6.67
N TYR A 64 14.63 11.91 -7.96
CA TYR A 64 15.50 10.89 -8.53
C TYR A 64 16.06 11.30 -9.89
N HIS A 65 17.15 10.68 -10.29
CA HIS A 65 17.64 10.74 -11.65
C HIS A 65 17.33 9.46 -12.41
N ASP A 66 17.04 9.64 -13.68
CA ASP A 66 16.84 8.59 -14.66
C ASP A 66 18.11 8.55 -15.54
N ILE A 67 18.92 7.53 -15.37
CA ILE A 67 20.15 7.32 -16.12
C ILE A 67 19.83 6.38 -17.28
N ARG A 68 19.92 6.90 -18.51
CA ARG A 68 19.83 6.08 -19.70
C ARG A 68 21.24 5.68 -20.14
N THR A 69 21.40 4.44 -20.51
CA THR A 69 22.68 3.86 -20.92
C THR A 69 22.66 3.54 -22.42
N THR A 70 23.86 3.44 -23.02
CA THR A 70 24.01 3.20 -24.47
C THR A 70 23.52 1.83 -24.93
N ASP A 71 23.38 0.86 -24.00
CA ASP A 71 22.76 -0.45 -24.24
C ASP A 71 21.23 -0.41 -24.21
N GLY A 72 20.62 0.77 -23.98
CA GLY A 72 19.17 1.00 -23.98
C GLY A 72 18.49 0.77 -22.63
N GLU A 73 19.23 0.40 -21.60
CA GLU A 73 18.68 0.25 -20.25
C GLU A 73 18.43 1.61 -19.57
N ARG A 74 17.57 1.60 -18.56
CA ARG A 74 17.23 2.79 -17.78
C ARG A 74 17.31 2.46 -16.30
N TYR A 75 18.12 3.21 -15.59
CA TYR A 75 18.32 3.05 -14.15
C TYR A 75 17.80 4.28 -13.41
N VAL A 76 17.02 4.04 -12.36
CA VAL A 76 16.53 5.08 -11.45
C VAL A 76 17.44 5.14 -10.23
N THR A 77 18.02 6.31 -9.94
CA THR A 77 18.84 6.47 -8.74
C THR A 77 17.95 6.46 -7.49
N THR A 78 18.31 5.61 -6.54
CA THR A 78 17.60 5.45 -5.26
C THR A 78 18.48 5.66 -4.05
N GLY A 79 19.82 5.67 -4.23
CA GLY A 79 20.78 5.99 -3.19
C GLY A 79 20.87 7.48 -2.85
N ASP A 80 21.57 7.83 -1.78
CA ASP A 80 21.88 9.21 -1.42
C ASP A 80 22.95 9.79 -2.35
N TYR A 81 22.68 10.97 -2.91
CA TYR A 81 23.62 11.68 -3.80
C TYR A 81 23.41 13.19 -3.73
N ARG A 82 24.45 13.94 -4.15
CA ARG A 82 24.31 15.37 -4.40
C ARG A 82 23.94 15.59 -5.86
N ARG A 83 22.81 16.25 -6.07
CA ARG A 83 22.23 16.44 -7.41
C ARG A 83 23.23 17.09 -8.38
N GLU A 84 23.80 18.23 -7.97
CA GLU A 84 24.73 18.99 -8.83
C GLU A 84 25.96 18.15 -9.20
N GLN A 85 26.51 17.41 -8.24
CA GLN A 85 27.66 16.55 -8.46
C GLN A 85 27.32 15.40 -9.44
N LEU A 86 26.15 14.80 -9.30
CA LEU A 86 25.73 13.71 -10.17
C LEU A 86 25.50 14.21 -11.61
N GLU A 87 24.85 15.36 -11.79
CA GLU A 87 24.59 15.95 -13.11
C GLU A 87 25.90 16.44 -13.79
N GLU A 88 26.88 16.89 -13.04
CA GLU A 88 28.18 17.32 -13.54
C GLU A 88 29.03 16.14 -14.00
N LEU A 89 29.07 15.04 -13.24
CA LEU A 89 29.90 13.87 -13.51
C LEU A 89 29.33 12.92 -14.55
N LEU A 90 27.98 12.75 -14.57
CA LEU A 90 27.31 11.82 -15.45
C LEU A 90 26.93 12.49 -16.79
N THR A 91 27.93 12.83 -17.58
CA THR A 91 27.71 13.35 -18.94
C THR A 91 27.63 12.22 -19.96
N LYS A 92 27.14 12.54 -21.15
CA LYS A 92 27.09 11.56 -22.25
C LYS A 92 28.47 11.01 -22.58
N GLY A 93 28.60 9.69 -22.58
CA GLY A 93 29.85 8.99 -22.86
C GLY A 93 30.63 8.64 -21.59
N THR A 94 30.25 9.12 -20.41
CA THR A 94 30.89 8.75 -19.14
C THR A 94 30.65 7.25 -18.89
N VAL A 95 31.74 6.53 -18.58
CA VAL A 95 31.67 5.13 -18.13
C VAL A 95 31.49 5.13 -16.63
N ILE A 96 30.48 4.42 -16.14
CA ILE A 96 30.16 4.32 -14.73
C ILE A 96 29.99 2.87 -14.31
N THR A 97 30.30 2.57 -13.05
CA THR A 97 29.92 1.31 -12.43
C THR A 97 28.72 1.54 -11.54
N ILE A 98 27.68 0.76 -11.74
CA ILE A 98 26.47 0.83 -10.92
C ILE A 98 26.28 -0.45 -10.12
N LYS A 99 25.81 -0.31 -8.86
CA LYS A 99 25.22 -1.42 -8.12
C LYS A 99 23.72 -1.23 -8.09
N TRP A 100 23.00 -2.21 -8.59
CA TRP A 100 21.58 -2.11 -8.86
C TRP A 100 20.80 -3.38 -8.50
N TYR A 101 19.49 -3.23 -8.40
CA TYR A 101 18.53 -4.33 -8.30
C TYR A 101 17.31 -4.05 -9.18
N GLU A 102 16.57 -5.10 -9.52
CA GLU A 102 15.27 -4.97 -10.16
C GLU A 102 14.19 -4.91 -9.09
N SER A 103 13.38 -3.84 -9.11
CA SER A 103 12.23 -3.70 -8.21
C SER A 103 11.09 -4.65 -8.60
N ASP A 104 10.14 -4.88 -7.70
CA ASP A 104 8.94 -5.69 -7.93
C ASP A 104 8.10 -5.23 -9.13
N PHE A 105 8.32 -4.01 -9.61
CA PHE A 105 7.64 -3.41 -10.78
C PHE A 105 8.51 -3.44 -12.05
N GLY A 106 9.60 -4.19 -12.08
CA GLY A 106 10.48 -4.31 -13.23
C GLY A 106 11.34 -3.07 -13.51
N ARG A 107 11.51 -2.16 -12.52
CA ARG A 107 12.41 -1.00 -12.66
C ARG A 107 13.80 -1.36 -12.19
N LEU A 108 14.81 -0.95 -12.95
CA LEU A 108 16.20 -1.07 -12.55
C LEU A 108 16.55 0.11 -11.62
N CYS A 109 16.83 -0.18 -10.37
CA CYS A 109 17.12 0.80 -9.32
C CYS A 109 18.62 0.80 -9.04
N ALA A 110 19.29 1.94 -9.31
CA ALA A 110 20.72 2.13 -9.01
C ALA A 110 20.88 2.65 -7.58
N GLU A 111 21.41 1.83 -6.70
CA GLU A 111 21.66 2.16 -5.29
C GLU A 111 23.03 2.81 -5.09
N GLU A 112 24.02 2.40 -5.85
CA GLU A 112 25.34 3.00 -5.85
C GLU A 112 25.77 3.29 -7.28
N VAL A 113 26.43 4.44 -7.45
CA VAL A 113 27.03 4.86 -8.73
C VAL A 113 28.47 5.26 -8.47
N TYR A 114 29.38 4.74 -9.28
CA TYR A 114 30.79 5.03 -9.23
C TYR A 114 31.24 5.64 -10.56
N VAL A 115 32.01 6.72 -10.49
CA VAL A 115 32.67 7.36 -11.62
C VAL A 115 34.17 7.33 -11.35
N ASP A 116 34.97 6.75 -12.25
CA ASP A 116 36.45 6.60 -12.10
C ASP A 116 36.88 5.97 -10.76
N GLY A 117 36.04 5.09 -10.20
CA GLY A 117 36.27 4.44 -8.92
C GLY A 117 35.75 5.23 -7.69
N ASP A 118 35.40 6.49 -7.85
CA ASP A 118 34.82 7.31 -6.80
C ASP A 118 33.30 7.10 -6.69
N LYS A 119 32.80 6.92 -5.46
CA LYS A 119 31.40 6.73 -5.18
C LYS A 119 30.67 8.06 -5.20
N VAL A 120 29.78 8.27 -6.18
CA VAL A 120 28.98 9.52 -6.36
C VAL A 120 27.52 9.39 -5.90
N ALA A 121 27.00 8.15 -5.85
CA ALA A 121 25.76 7.83 -5.18
C ALA A 121 25.98 6.67 -4.22
N VAL A 122 25.45 6.78 -3.00
CA VAL A 122 25.74 5.87 -1.88
C VAL A 122 24.46 5.14 -1.48
N TYR A 123 24.56 3.83 -1.33
CA TYR A 123 23.49 3.03 -0.74
C TYR A 123 23.13 3.56 0.66
N ASN A 124 21.85 3.82 0.87
CA ASN A 124 21.35 4.25 2.15
C ASN A 124 20.22 3.31 2.60
N GLU A 125 20.57 2.34 3.43
CA GLU A 125 19.62 1.39 4.00
C GLU A 125 18.46 2.08 4.74
N TYR A 126 18.73 3.21 5.38
CA TYR A 126 17.75 3.95 6.17
C TYR A 126 16.69 4.63 5.33
N ASN A 127 17.05 5.24 4.21
CA ASN A 127 16.10 5.91 3.31
C ASN A 127 15.17 4.92 2.61
N ASN A 128 15.70 3.79 2.18
CA ASN A 128 14.89 2.75 1.54
C ASN A 128 13.86 2.12 2.50
N LEU A 129 14.22 1.94 3.78
CA LEU A 129 13.33 1.40 4.80
C LEU A 129 12.29 2.42 5.28
N SER A 130 12.69 3.69 5.49
CA SER A 130 11.81 4.68 6.13
C SER A 130 10.66 5.10 5.22
N VAL A 131 10.89 5.32 3.94
CA VAL A 131 9.85 5.76 2.99
C VAL A 131 8.83 4.65 2.73
N LYS A 132 9.29 3.42 2.52
CA LYS A 132 8.40 2.26 2.33
C LYS A 132 7.59 1.95 3.59
N ASN A 133 8.23 1.94 4.75
CA ASN A 133 7.55 1.68 6.02
C ASN A 133 6.49 2.75 6.35
N ASN A 134 6.78 4.03 6.14
CA ASN A 134 5.82 5.10 6.40
C ASN A 134 4.58 4.99 5.51
N MET A 135 4.74 4.74 4.23
CA MET A 135 3.61 4.55 3.31
C MET A 135 2.75 3.33 3.69
N ARG A 136 3.37 2.22 4.07
CA ARG A 136 2.66 1.02 4.52
C ARG A 136 1.89 1.24 5.80
N LEU A 137 2.50 1.90 6.78
CA LEU A 137 1.83 2.26 8.03
C LEU A 137 0.62 3.16 7.76
N ILE A 138 0.76 4.19 6.93
CA ILE A 138 -0.35 5.07 6.54
C ILE A 138 -1.48 4.28 5.88
N VAL A 139 -1.17 3.46 4.88
CA VAL A 139 -2.17 2.62 4.19
C VAL A 139 -2.80 1.62 5.14
N GLY A 140 -2.00 0.97 5.99
CA GLY A 140 -2.48 0.02 6.99
C GLY A 140 -3.43 0.66 8.00
N PHE A 141 -3.06 1.78 8.60
CA PHE A 141 -3.94 2.52 9.53
C PHE A 141 -5.21 3.03 8.85
N PHE A 142 -5.11 3.52 7.62
CA PHE A 142 -6.27 3.98 6.85
C PHE A 142 -7.25 2.82 6.54
N ALA A 143 -6.74 1.66 6.15
CA ALA A 143 -7.56 0.48 5.93
C ALA A 143 -8.26 0.00 7.22
N ILE A 144 -7.55 0.00 8.36
CA ILE A 144 -8.16 -0.33 9.66
C ILE A 144 -9.26 0.67 10.01
N ALA A 145 -9.01 1.97 9.86
CA ALA A 145 -9.99 3.01 10.17
C ALA A 145 -11.26 2.85 9.31
N LEU A 146 -11.11 2.63 8.00
CA LEU A 146 -12.24 2.36 7.09
C LEU A 146 -13.00 1.09 7.50
N GLY A 147 -12.30 0.02 7.85
CA GLY A 147 -12.90 -1.22 8.32
C GLY A 147 -13.71 -1.02 9.61
N LEU A 148 -13.18 -0.29 10.60
CA LEU A 148 -13.88 0.01 11.85
C LEU A 148 -15.12 0.88 11.63
N VAL A 149 -15.03 1.92 10.79
CA VAL A 149 -16.18 2.74 10.39
C VAL A 149 -17.24 1.88 9.70
N GLY A 150 -16.83 1.01 8.79
CA GLY A 150 -17.71 0.05 8.14
C GLY A 150 -18.44 -0.87 9.13
N LEU A 151 -17.74 -1.43 10.10
CA LEU A 151 -18.33 -2.27 11.17
C LEU A 151 -19.32 -1.49 12.03
N TYR A 152 -19.04 -0.21 12.32
CA TYR A 152 -19.96 0.65 13.03
C TYR A 152 -21.26 0.85 12.25
N PHE A 153 -21.20 1.12 10.95
CA PHE A 153 -22.39 1.25 10.10
C PHE A 153 -23.16 -0.07 9.99
N VAL A 154 -22.46 -1.20 9.86
CA VAL A 154 -23.11 -2.52 9.86
C VAL A 154 -23.88 -2.75 11.16
N ARG A 155 -23.31 -2.39 12.31
CA ARG A 155 -24.00 -2.46 13.61
C ARG A 155 -25.28 -1.63 13.62
N LEU A 156 -25.24 -0.39 13.13
CA LEU A 156 -26.41 0.48 13.06
C LEU A 156 -27.52 -0.12 12.17
N ILE A 157 -27.15 -0.65 11.00
CA ILE A 157 -28.08 -1.30 10.08
C ILE A 157 -28.71 -2.54 10.73
N LEU A 158 -27.93 -3.40 11.37
CA LEU A 158 -28.44 -4.60 12.04
C LEU A 158 -29.41 -4.25 13.18
N VAL A 159 -29.10 -3.23 13.99
CA VAL A 159 -30.00 -2.74 15.05
C VAL A 159 -31.32 -2.26 14.46
N SER A 160 -31.27 -1.42 13.42
CA SER A 160 -32.44 -0.90 12.74
C SER A 160 -33.33 -2.03 12.16
N LEU A 161 -32.72 -3.02 11.51
CA LEU A 161 -33.43 -4.16 10.93
C LEU A 161 -34.08 -5.05 12.02
N THR A 162 -33.42 -5.25 13.15
CA THR A 162 -33.98 -6.02 14.27
C THR A 162 -35.18 -5.30 14.90
N GLU A 163 -35.10 -3.98 15.08
CA GLU A 163 -36.23 -3.18 15.59
C GLU A 163 -37.42 -3.20 14.64
N GLN A 164 -37.19 -3.05 13.34
CA GLN A 164 -38.22 -3.07 12.32
C GLN A 164 -38.93 -4.43 12.27
N LYS A 165 -38.19 -5.53 12.37
CA LYS A 165 -38.73 -6.89 12.44
C LYS A 165 -39.57 -7.08 13.71
N ALA A 166 -39.13 -6.57 14.85
CA ALA A 166 -39.85 -6.63 16.13
C ALA A 166 -41.17 -5.83 16.08
N LYS A 167 -41.18 -4.63 15.46
CA LYS A 167 -42.41 -3.83 15.25
C LYS A 167 -43.41 -4.56 14.37
N ASN A 168 -42.97 -5.14 13.25
CA ASN A 168 -43.82 -5.87 12.33
C ASN A 168 -44.43 -7.12 12.98
N THR A 169 -43.66 -7.86 13.80
CA THR A 169 -44.19 -9.03 14.54
C THR A 169 -45.25 -8.63 15.55
N LYS A 170 -45.08 -7.50 16.28
CA LYS A 170 -46.12 -6.97 17.20
C LYS A 170 -47.40 -6.56 16.47
N LEU A 171 -47.29 -5.94 15.30
CA LEU A 171 -48.42 -5.54 14.48
C LEU A 171 -49.21 -6.75 13.97
N LEU A 172 -48.52 -7.80 13.48
CA LEU A 172 -49.14 -9.04 13.05
C LEU A 172 -49.85 -9.76 14.20
N GLY A 173 -49.27 -9.76 15.40
CA GLY A 173 -49.91 -10.30 16.60
C GLY A 173 -51.17 -9.56 17.01
N LYS A 174 -51.18 -8.22 16.90
CA LYS A 174 -52.41 -7.40 17.15
C LYS A 174 -53.50 -7.68 16.12
N ARG A 175 -53.14 -7.81 14.82
CA ARG A 175 -54.12 -8.12 13.77
C ARG A 175 -54.76 -9.51 13.95
N LYS A 176 -53.97 -10.54 14.32
CA LYS A 176 -54.51 -11.89 14.65
C LYS A 176 -55.46 -11.84 15.83
N LYS A 177 -55.13 -11.11 16.91
CA LYS A 177 -56.03 -10.99 18.07
C LYS A 177 -57.33 -10.25 17.75
N ALA A 178 -57.28 -9.21 16.89
CA ALA A 178 -58.47 -8.51 16.45
C ALA A 178 -59.38 -9.38 15.59
N ARG A 179 -58.80 -10.21 14.71
CA ARG A 179 -59.56 -11.13 13.86
C ARG A 179 -60.30 -12.23 14.66
N ASN A 180 -59.65 -12.76 15.73
CA ASN A 180 -60.25 -13.80 16.57
C ASN A 180 -61.27 -13.26 17.59
N ARG A 181 -61.48 -11.95 17.72
CA ARG A 181 -62.53 -11.35 18.56
C ARG A 181 -63.85 -11.11 17.78
N ASN A 182 -63.81 -11.19 16.47
CA ASN A 182 -64.97 -10.94 15.60
C ASN A 182 -65.63 -12.25 15.10
N TYR A 183 -65.24 -13.37 15.69
CA TYR A 183 -65.93 -14.67 15.60
C TYR A 183 -66.32 -15.09 17.01
#